data_6188c9babcb47b04a125c8eed829d060
#
_entry.id   6188c9babcb47b04a125c8eed829d060
#
_cell.length_a   1.000
_cell.length_b   1.000
_cell.length_c   1.000
_cell.angle_alpha   90.00
_cell.angle_beta   90.00
_cell.angle_gamma   90.00
#
_symmetry.space_group_name_H-M   'P 1'
#
loop_
_entity.id
_entity.type
_entity.pdbx_description
1 polymer ?
#
loop_
_entity_poly.entity_id
_entity_poly.type
_entity_poly.pdbx_seq_one_letter_code
_entity_poly.pdbx_strand_id
1 'polypeptide(L)'
;MFGLAGLLGLLVVGVSGVFPTEGPAGEDGENNGDGPFAEGTDDNDTIEGGDKGDSILAHMGDDVVYGGPGDDILSGGAGDDLLIGAEGDDTLIGATGDDDLPGGLGDDQAAGGEGDDTLLGQAGDDILIGGEGDDRMIGGPGDDILSGGEGNDGLMGGEGDDVVLGGGGADVLNGNAGDDTILGITPDEEWEDDGLRDYLNGGEGDDMLFAGAGDNVNGGEGADDFILGDWIDDGGPALIEDYDASEDTLAVVYDDETHPAPVLTVEPSHEAPDNALLLLDGLPLAEVAGAAGLDLSQVTLVPKSAVAEAMRAAA
;
A
#
# COMPACT_ATOMS: atom_id res chain seq x y z
N MET A 1 14.77 -7.84 -9.05
CA MET A 1 13.71 -8.84 -9.26
C MET A 1 13.62 -9.91 -8.15
N PHE A 2 14.06 -9.65 -6.93
CA PHE A 2 14.15 -10.65 -5.85
C PHE A 2 13.39 -10.28 -4.55
N GLY A 3 12.71 -9.14 -4.52
CA GLY A 3 11.99 -8.64 -3.33
C GLY A 3 10.49 -8.98 -3.25
N LEU A 4 9.80 -9.02 -4.38
CA LEU A 4 8.32 -9.06 -4.44
C LEU A 4 7.67 -10.32 -3.84
N ALA A 5 8.32 -11.47 -3.93
CA ALA A 5 7.73 -12.73 -3.47
C ALA A 5 7.76 -12.92 -1.93
N GLY A 6 8.71 -12.30 -1.24
CA GLY A 6 8.72 -12.27 0.23
C GLY A 6 7.62 -11.38 0.81
N LEU A 7 7.27 -10.35 0.07
CA LEU A 7 6.36 -9.29 0.48
C LEU A 7 4.89 -9.69 0.37
N LEU A 8 4.47 -10.34 -0.75
CA LEU A 8 3.09 -10.82 -0.90
C LEU A 8 2.71 -11.91 0.12
N GLY A 9 3.69 -12.65 0.66
CA GLY A 9 3.47 -13.65 1.70
C GLY A 9 3.16 -13.05 3.08
N LEU A 10 3.53 -11.80 3.34
CA LEU A 10 3.30 -11.12 4.62
C LEU A 10 1.93 -10.45 4.68
N LEU A 11 1.39 -10.01 3.55
CA LEU A 11 0.10 -9.29 3.47
C LEU A 11 -1.13 -10.16 3.76
N VAL A 12 -1.00 -11.51 3.80
CA VAL A 12 -2.11 -12.45 4.06
C VAL A 12 -2.20 -12.86 5.54
N VAL A 13 -1.27 -12.44 6.37
CA VAL A 13 -1.40 -12.67 7.82
C VAL A 13 -2.38 -11.62 8.38
N GLY A 14 -3.66 -11.91 8.23
CA GLY A 14 -4.70 -11.11 8.86
C GLY A 14 -4.42 -10.92 10.34
N VAL A 15 -4.56 -9.70 10.81
CA VAL A 15 -4.43 -9.27 12.21
C VAL A 15 -5.39 -9.98 13.17
N SER A 16 -6.18 -10.93 12.66
CA SER A 16 -7.11 -11.77 13.44
C SER A 16 -6.37 -12.77 14.33
N GLY A 17 -5.91 -12.35 15.49
CA GLY A 17 -5.38 -13.29 16.48
C GLY A 17 -4.39 -12.74 17.50
N VAL A 18 -4.11 -11.46 17.50
CA VAL A 18 -3.13 -10.85 18.41
C VAL A 18 -3.69 -10.54 19.80
N PHE A 19 -5.01 -10.42 19.96
CA PHE A 19 -5.56 -10.09 21.27
C PHE A 19 -5.82 -11.31 22.15
N PRO A 20 -5.33 -11.32 23.39
CA PRO A 20 -5.77 -12.29 24.39
C PRO A 20 -7.24 -12.03 24.72
N THR A 21 -8.09 -13.02 24.47
CA THR A 21 -9.56 -12.92 24.61
C THR A 21 -10.10 -12.89 26.05
N GLU A 22 -9.26 -12.83 27.08
CA GLU A 22 -9.70 -12.69 28.48
C GLU A 22 -8.56 -12.13 29.36
N GLY A 23 -8.63 -10.83 29.72
CA GLY A 23 -7.93 -10.24 30.86
C GLY A 23 -8.88 -10.16 32.07
N PRO A 24 -8.38 -10.06 33.33
CA PRO A 24 -9.23 -9.89 34.48
C PRO A 24 -9.89 -8.49 34.46
N ALA A 25 -11.22 -8.46 34.54
CA ALA A 25 -11.99 -7.24 34.69
C ALA A 25 -11.48 -6.42 35.91
N GLY A 26 -10.94 -5.24 35.64
CA GLY A 26 -10.62 -4.23 36.62
C GLY A 26 -11.83 -3.30 36.81
N GLU A 27 -12.25 -3.08 38.02
CA GLU A 27 -13.31 -2.13 38.36
C GLU A 27 -12.72 -0.71 38.38
N ASP A 28 -13.40 0.21 37.67
CA ASP A 28 -13.30 1.68 37.76
C ASP A 28 -12.11 2.40 37.07
N GLY A 29 -12.32 2.85 35.88
CA GLY A 29 -12.01 4.09 35.14
C GLY A 29 -10.84 5.02 35.49
N GLU A 30 -9.79 4.61 36.19
CA GLU A 30 -8.52 5.34 36.33
C GLU A 30 -7.38 4.31 36.38
N ASN A 31 -6.90 3.88 35.20
CA ASN A 31 -5.69 3.05 35.15
C ASN A 31 -4.46 3.94 34.83
N ASN A 32 -3.72 4.32 35.87
CA ASN A 32 -2.41 4.95 35.76
C ASN A 32 -1.35 3.87 35.57
N GLY A 33 -1.27 3.30 34.41
CA GLY A 33 -0.20 2.76 33.67
C GLY A 33 1.01 2.06 34.34
N ASP A 34 0.88 1.30 35.41
CA ASP A 34 1.96 0.44 35.94
C ASP A 34 1.69 -1.07 35.71
N GLY A 35 0.66 -1.43 34.92
CA GLY A 35 0.26 -2.82 34.67
C GLY A 35 0.24 -3.16 33.18
N PRO A 36 0.46 -4.42 32.81
CA PRO A 36 0.53 -4.83 31.41
C PRO A 36 -0.84 -4.85 30.69
N PHE A 37 -1.91 -4.37 31.30
CA PHE A 37 -3.26 -4.35 30.73
C PHE A 37 -4.10 -3.21 31.30
N ALA A 38 -4.73 -2.41 30.40
CA ALA A 38 -5.72 -1.40 30.73
C ALA A 38 -6.98 -1.59 29.89
N GLU A 39 -8.14 -1.24 30.44
CA GLU A 39 -9.43 -1.39 29.79
C GLU A 39 -10.28 -0.14 30.05
N GLY A 40 -10.84 0.46 28.99
CA GLY A 40 -11.77 1.58 29.05
C GLY A 40 -13.19 1.12 29.33
N THR A 41 -14.13 1.99 29.02
CA THR A 41 -15.58 1.80 29.18
C THR A 41 -16.29 1.84 27.82
N ASP A 42 -17.62 2.01 27.81
CA ASP A 42 -18.39 2.28 26.60
C ASP A 42 -18.65 3.80 26.38
N ASP A 43 -17.96 4.66 27.10
CA ASP A 43 -18.04 6.14 27.01
C ASP A 43 -16.65 6.66 26.58
N ASN A 44 -16.56 7.88 26.05
CA ASN A 44 -15.32 8.49 25.63
C ASN A 44 -14.29 8.55 26.78
N ASP A 45 -13.20 7.82 26.65
CA ASP A 45 -12.17 7.66 27.66
C ASP A 45 -10.87 8.39 27.29
N THR A 46 -10.00 8.58 28.27
CA THR A 46 -8.58 8.92 28.05
C THR A 46 -7.75 7.97 28.88
N ILE A 47 -6.93 7.16 28.19
CA ILE A 47 -6.14 6.10 28.78
C ILE A 47 -4.67 6.38 28.52
N GLU A 48 -3.84 6.33 29.57
CA GLU A 48 -2.38 6.46 29.44
C GLU A 48 -1.72 5.16 29.88
N GLY A 49 -0.83 4.60 29.05
CA GLY A 49 0.07 3.50 29.36
C GLY A 49 1.22 3.92 30.27
N GLY A 50 2.23 3.08 30.38
CA GLY A 50 3.37 3.30 31.28
C GLY A 50 4.71 3.46 30.53
N ASP A 51 5.80 3.06 31.22
CA ASP A 51 7.16 3.05 30.63
C ASP A 51 7.54 1.66 30.09
N LYS A 52 6.56 0.77 29.79
CA LYS A 52 6.78 -0.62 29.34
C LYS A 52 5.67 -1.03 28.42
N GLY A 53 5.91 -2.10 27.67
CA GLY A 53 4.88 -2.66 26.81
C GLY A 53 3.57 -2.92 27.54
N ASP A 54 2.52 -2.25 27.11
CA ASP A 54 1.18 -2.26 27.67
C ASP A 54 0.18 -2.88 26.65
N SER A 55 -0.98 -3.29 27.12
CA SER A 55 -2.07 -3.73 26.29
C SER A 55 -3.34 -2.99 26.70
N ILE A 56 -3.85 -2.14 25.82
CA ILE A 56 -4.95 -1.21 26.11
C ILE A 56 -6.12 -1.48 25.19
N LEU A 57 -7.32 -1.63 25.77
CA LEU A 57 -8.58 -1.80 25.05
C LEU A 57 -9.56 -0.70 25.45
N ALA A 58 -9.91 0.21 24.53
CA ALA A 58 -10.77 1.36 24.84
C ALA A 58 -12.27 1.05 24.76
N HIS A 59 -12.74 0.20 23.86
CA HIS A 59 -14.11 -0.31 23.63
C HIS A 59 -14.98 0.56 22.72
N MET A 60 -16.07 1.21 23.23
CA MET A 60 -16.93 2.11 22.48
C MET A 60 -16.74 3.53 22.99
N GLY A 61 -16.90 4.49 22.13
CA GLY A 61 -16.73 5.91 22.43
C GLY A 61 -15.65 6.49 21.54
N ASP A 62 -15.54 7.81 21.51
CA ASP A 62 -14.44 8.49 20.84
C ASP A 62 -13.32 8.63 21.87
N ASP A 63 -12.32 7.71 21.80
CA ASP A 63 -11.35 7.51 22.85
C ASP A 63 -9.98 8.15 22.52
N VAL A 64 -9.18 8.41 23.53
CA VAL A 64 -7.79 8.87 23.39
C VAL A 64 -6.88 7.94 24.18
N VAL A 65 -6.01 7.21 23.48
CA VAL A 65 -5.11 6.24 24.07
C VAL A 65 -3.66 6.63 23.80
N TYR A 66 -2.85 6.65 24.86
CA TYR A 66 -1.39 6.84 24.76
C TYR A 66 -0.72 5.57 25.25
N GLY A 67 0.08 4.90 24.41
CA GLY A 67 0.91 3.75 24.79
C GLY A 67 2.06 4.21 25.69
N GLY A 68 2.94 5.00 25.18
CA GLY A 68 4.10 5.53 25.88
C GLY A 68 5.39 4.90 25.42
N PRO A 69 6.42 4.78 26.28
CA PRO A 69 7.60 4.00 25.94
C PRO A 69 7.40 2.51 26.14
N GLY A 70 7.74 1.71 25.14
CA GLY A 70 7.66 0.23 25.21
C GLY A 70 6.87 -0.30 24.04
N ASP A 71 6.92 -1.59 23.79
CA ASP A 71 6.19 -2.22 22.70
C ASP A 71 4.73 -2.45 23.12
N ASP A 72 3.81 -1.59 22.65
CA ASP A 72 2.43 -1.49 23.10
C ASP A 72 1.43 -2.15 22.13
N ILE A 73 0.28 -2.56 22.65
CA ILE A 73 -0.87 -3.04 21.87
C ILE A 73 -2.08 -2.18 22.24
N LEU A 74 -2.53 -1.34 21.30
CA LEU A 74 -3.62 -0.39 21.50
C LEU A 74 -4.80 -0.76 20.61
N SER A 75 -6.02 -0.76 21.18
CA SER A 75 -7.25 -0.94 20.42
C SER A 75 -8.28 0.11 20.83
N GLY A 76 -8.73 0.88 19.84
CA GLY A 76 -9.82 1.85 19.99
C GLY A 76 -11.16 1.14 20.18
N GLY A 77 -11.67 0.61 19.13
CA GLY A 77 -12.90 -0.18 19.16
C GLY A 77 -14.00 0.40 18.30
N ALA A 78 -14.92 1.12 18.83
CA ALA A 78 -15.99 1.72 18.04
C ALA A 78 -16.19 3.20 18.41
N GLY A 79 -16.06 4.06 17.45
CA GLY A 79 -16.06 5.52 17.58
C GLY A 79 -14.83 6.09 16.89
N ASP A 80 -14.71 7.40 16.85
CA ASP A 80 -13.59 8.07 16.22
C ASP A 80 -12.45 8.20 17.24
N ASP A 81 -11.44 7.32 17.16
CA ASP A 81 -10.42 7.14 18.19
C ASP A 81 -9.07 7.82 17.83
N LEU A 82 -8.31 8.19 18.85
CA LEU A 82 -6.92 8.61 18.72
C LEU A 82 -6.02 7.64 19.50
N LEU A 83 -5.21 6.85 18.78
CA LEU A 83 -4.27 5.90 19.37
C LEU A 83 -2.84 6.34 19.07
N ILE A 84 -2.04 6.58 20.10
CA ILE A 84 -0.65 7.04 19.96
C ILE A 84 0.28 5.98 20.56
N GLY A 85 1.10 5.33 19.72
CA GLY A 85 2.10 4.35 20.15
C GLY A 85 3.22 5.02 20.95
N ALA A 86 4.01 5.83 20.35
CA ALA A 86 5.08 6.70 20.82
C ALA A 86 6.50 6.13 20.68
N GLU A 87 7.15 5.49 21.68
CA GLU A 87 8.49 4.87 21.58
C GLU A 87 8.35 3.35 21.74
N GLY A 88 8.78 2.57 20.77
CA GLY A 88 8.74 1.10 20.79
C GLY A 88 8.17 0.54 19.50
N ASP A 89 8.14 -0.77 19.35
CA ASP A 89 7.52 -1.43 18.21
C ASP A 89 6.05 -1.72 18.58
N ASP A 90 5.14 -0.83 18.13
CA ASP A 90 3.75 -0.77 18.60
C ASP A 90 2.77 -1.47 17.64
N THR A 91 1.61 -1.88 18.18
CA THR A 91 0.48 -2.38 17.40
C THR A 91 -0.78 -1.57 17.71
N LEU A 92 -1.32 -0.86 16.71
CA LEU A 92 -2.48 0.02 16.82
C LEU A 92 -3.62 -0.53 15.97
N ILE A 93 -4.83 -0.59 16.55
CA ILE A 93 -6.04 -1.05 15.87
C ILE A 93 -7.18 -0.09 16.17
N GLY A 94 -7.62 0.67 15.15
CA GLY A 94 -8.79 1.57 15.22
C GLY A 94 -10.06 0.78 15.36
N ALA A 95 -10.40 0.03 14.40
CA ALA A 95 -11.49 -0.91 14.17
C ALA A 95 -12.71 -0.27 13.48
N THR A 96 -13.60 0.47 14.08
CA THR A 96 -14.74 1.11 13.39
C THR A 96 -14.90 2.57 13.80
N GLY A 97 -14.94 3.46 12.85
CA GLY A 97 -14.98 4.92 13.02
C GLY A 97 -13.85 5.56 12.24
N ASP A 98 -13.80 6.87 12.23
CA ASP A 98 -12.73 7.61 11.55
C ASP A 98 -11.60 7.82 12.55
N ASP A 99 -10.55 6.99 12.47
CA ASP A 99 -9.51 6.86 13.49
C ASP A 99 -8.20 7.59 13.14
N ASP A 100 -7.46 8.05 14.17
CA ASP A 100 -6.13 8.67 14.05
C ASP A 100 -5.09 7.78 14.76
N LEU A 101 -4.15 7.17 14.00
CA LEU A 101 -3.20 6.16 14.49
C LEU A 101 -1.73 6.55 14.22
N PRO A 102 -1.14 7.47 15.00
CA PRO A 102 0.30 7.70 14.94
C PRO A 102 1.09 6.62 15.71
N GLY A 103 1.91 5.83 14.99
CA GLY A 103 2.82 4.82 15.55
C GLY A 103 3.90 5.47 16.41
N GLY A 104 4.91 6.05 15.80
CA GLY A 104 5.89 6.82 16.55
C GLY A 104 7.34 6.53 16.19
N LEU A 105 8.12 6.04 17.14
CA LEU A 105 9.50 5.59 16.93
C LEU A 105 9.56 4.08 17.12
N GLY A 106 10.05 3.37 16.18
CA GLY A 106 10.16 1.91 16.18
C GLY A 106 9.45 1.34 14.96
N ASP A 107 9.46 0.03 14.81
CA ASP A 107 8.84 -0.65 13.68
C ASP A 107 7.38 -0.98 14.04
N ASP A 108 6.45 -0.10 13.62
CA ASP A 108 5.05 -0.11 14.06
C ASP A 108 4.11 -0.88 13.12
N GLN A 109 2.98 -1.35 13.66
CA GLN A 109 1.89 -1.94 12.91
C GLN A 109 0.58 -1.22 13.22
N ALA A 110 -0.05 -0.57 12.22
CA ALA A 110 -1.32 0.10 12.38
C ALA A 110 -2.37 -0.45 11.41
N ALA A 111 -3.61 -0.62 11.91
CA ALA A 111 -4.76 -0.99 11.13
C ALA A 111 -5.93 -0.07 11.48
N GLY A 112 -6.44 0.71 10.50
CA GLY A 112 -7.60 1.58 10.64
C GLY A 112 -8.87 0.76 10.85
N GLY A 113 -9.42 0.19 9.80
CA GLY A 113 -10.55 -0.73 9.88
C GLY A 113 -11.72 -0.35 8.98
N GLU A 114 -12.89 -0.01 9.54
CA GLU A 114 -14.03 0.57 8.83
C GLU A 114 -14.08 2.08 9.14
N GLY A 115 -13.99 2.95 8.16
CA GLY A 115 -14.05 4.41 8.30
C GLY A 115 -12.95 5.11 7.52
N ASP A 116 -12.97 6.43 7.49
CA ASP A 116 -11.97 7.23 6.80
C ASP A 116 -10.80 7.51 7.77
N ASP A 117 -9.76 6.68 7.74
CA ASP A 117 -8.71 6.64 8.75
C ASP A 117 -7.46 7.48 8.39
N THR A 118 -6.70 7.88 9.42
CA THR A 118 -5.38 8.51 9.25
C THR A 118 -4.30 7.71 9.99
N LEU A 119 -3.38 7.09 9.25
CA LEU A 119 -2.29 6.27 9.77
C LEU A 119 -0.94 6.95 9.50
N LEU A 120 -0.12 7.07 10.53
CA LEU A 120 1.20 7.66 10.46
C LEU A 120 2.22 6.71 11.09
N GLY A 121 3.10 6.09 10.31
CA GLY A 121 4.19 5.24 10.83
C GLY A 121 5.17 6.09 11.62
N GLN A 122 5.69 7.12 11.02
CA GLN A 122 6.68 8.09 11.46
C GLN A 122 8.10 7.58 11.29
N ALA A 123 8.70 6.79 12.17
CA ALA A 123 10.10 6.43 12.04
C ALA A 123 10.37 4.98 12.46
N GLY A 124 10.84 4.20 11.55
CA GLY A 124 11.07 2.76 11.62
C GLY A 124 10.54 2.10 10.35
N ASP A 125 10.65 0.81 10.24
CA ASP A 125 10.11 0.06 9.12
C ASP A 125 8.67 -0.36 9.46
N ASP A 126 7.66 0.42 8.98
CA ASP A 126 6.29 0.35 9.45
C ASP A 126 5.36 -0.47 8.53
N ILE A 127 4.27 -0.99 9.09
CA ILE A 127 3.19 -1.66 8.34
C ILE A 127 1.88 -0.95 8.62
N LEU A 128 1.30 -0.31 7.58
CA LEU A 128 0.06 0.45 7.68
C LEU A 128 -1.02 -0.18 6.79
N ILE A 129 -2.20 -0.42 7.34
CA ILE A 129 -3.35 -0.98 6.63
C ILE A 129 -4.56 -0.08 6.91
N GLY A 130 -5.09 0.59 5.87
CA GLY A 130 -6.29 1.43 5.96
C GLY A 130 -7.51 0.59 6.25
N GLY A 131 -8.13 -0.01 5.26
CA GLY A 131 -9.26 -0.92 5.42
C GLY A 131 -10.41 -0.64 4.49
N GLU A 132 -11.62 -0.35 5.03
CA GLU A 132 -12.77 0.12 4.28
C GLU A 132 -12.93 1.62 4.51
N GLY A 133 -12.89 2.46 3.49
CA GLY A 133 -13.05 3.92 3.58
C GLY A 133 -11.99 4.68 2.81
N ASP A 134 -12.13 6.00 2.72
CA ASP A 134 -11.15 6.84 2.02
C ASP A 134 -10.00 7.20 2.99
N ASP A 135 -8.92 6.39 2.99
CA ASP A 135 -7.85 6.44 3.98
C ASP A 135 -6.69 7.36 3.61
N ARG A 136 -5.98 7.83 4.63
CA ARG A 136 -4.77 8.59 4.48
C ARG A 136 -3.61 7.96 5.25
N MET A 137 -2.54 7.57 4.54
CA MET A 137 -1.39 6.92 5.16
C MET A 137 -0.07 7.60 4.81
N ILE A 138 0.82 7.67 5.79
CA ILE A 138 2.19 8.15 5.62
C ILE A 138 3.10 7.21 6.40
N GLY A 139 4.01 6.52 5.70
CA GLY A 139 5.05 5.69 6.31
C GLY A 139 6.02 6.57 7.09
N GLY A 140 6.92 7.21 6.41
CA GLY A 140 7.87 8.14 7.01
C GLY A 140 9.30 7.85 6.58
N PRO A 141 10.29 7.93 7.47
CA PRO A 141 11.62 7.37 7.24
C PRO A 141 11.70 5.91 7.65
N GLY A 142 12.06 5.03 6.76
CA GLY A 142 12.17 3.58 6.94
C GLY A 142 11.72 2.85 5.68
N ASP A 143 11.86 1.54 5.63
CA ASP A 143 11.36 0.74 4.52
C ASP A 143 9.93 0.27 4.87
N ASP A 144 8.91 1.01 4.41
CA ASP A 144 7.52 0.89 4.87
C ASP A 144 6.64 0.02 3.94
N ILE A 145 5.56 -0.53 4.51
CA ILE A 145 4.52 -1.25 3.76
C ILE A 145 3.17 -0.58 4.02
N LEU A 146 2.56 -0.01 2.97
CA LEU A 146 1.26 0.65 3.03
C LEU A 146 0.25 -0.09 2.15
N SER A 147 -0.95 -0.32 2.68
CA SER A 147 -2.07 -0.90 1.95
C SER A 147 -3.35 -0.11 2.23
N GLY A 148 -3.91 0.57 1.21
CA GLY A 148 -5.15 1.33 1.30
C GLY A 148 -6.31 0.44 1.67
N GLY A 149 -6.75 -0.36 0.77
CA GLY A 149 -7.86 -1.31 0.95
C GLY A 149 -8.98 -1.03 -0.02
N GLU A 150 -10.20 -0.81 0.48
CA GLU A 150 -11.35 -0.41 -0.33
C GLU A 150 -11.63 1.09 -0.08
N GLY A 151 -11.64 1.91 -1.13
CA GLY A 151 -11.88 3.35 -1.01
C GLY A 151 -10.94 4.16 -1.88
N ASN A 152 -11.03 5.49 -1.81
CA ASN A 152 -10.11 6.32 -2.59
C ASN A 152 -9.01 6.85 -1.67
N ASP A 153 -7.89 6.17 -1.67
CA ASP A 153 -6.86 6.28 -0.66
C ASP A 153 -5.74 7.25 -1.06
N GLY A 154 -5.12 7.86 -0.07
CA GLY A 154 -3.95 8.71 -0.23
C GLY A 154 -2.75 8.17 0.52
N LEU A 155 -1.81 7.51 -0.17
CA LEU A 155 -0.68 6.81 0.39
C LEU A 155 0.64 7.51 0.04
N MET A 156 1.52 7.62 1.03
CA MET A 156 2.84 8.20 0.88
C MET A 156 3.86 7.32 1.64
N GLY A 157 4.79 6.68 0.93
CA GLY A 157 5.87 5.89 1.54
C GLY A 157 6.76 6.78 2.39
N GLY A 158 7.71 7.45 1.82
CA GLY A 158 8.52 8.41 2.56
C GLY A 158 9.99 8.45 2.16
N GLU A 159 10.90 8.25 3.11
CA GLU A 159 12.32 7.99 2.86
C GLU A 159 12.59 6.50 3.09
N GLY A 160 13.10 5.78 2.13
CA GLY A 160 13.40 4.34 2.20
C GLY A 160 12.78 3.58 1.05
N ASP A 161 13.05 2.28 0.96
CA ASP A 161 12.55 1.45 -0.13
C ASP A 161 11.16 0.90 0.23
N ASP A 162 10.10 1.60 -0.19
CA ASP A 162 8.74 1.38 0.26
C ASP A 162 7.92 0.45 -0.64
N VAL A 163 6.84 -0.11 -0.07
CA VAL A 163 5.82 -0.84 -0.80
C VAL A 163 4.45 -0.22 -0.57
N VAL A 164 3.86 0.31 -1.64
CA VAL A 164 2.62 1.06 -1.59
C VAL A 164 1.57 0.38 -2.48
N LEU A 165 0.49 -0.09 -1.85
CA LEU A 165 -0.64 -0.74 -2.51
C LEU A 165 -1.89 0.13 -2.34
N GLY A 166 -2.50 0.58 -3.45
CA GLY A 166 -3.78 1.28 -3.43
C GLY A 166 -4.90 0.37 -2.94
N GLY A 167 -5.22 -0.62 -3.73
CA GLY A 167 -6.32 -1.54 -3.45
C GLY A 167 -7.45 -1.33 -4.44
N GLY A 168 -8.66 -1.17 -3.93
CA GLY A 168 -9.83 -0.89 -4.77
C GLY A 168 -10.31 0.53 -4.58
N GLY A 169 -10.39 1.30 -5.67
CA GLY A 169 -10.76 2.71 -5.62
C GLY A 169 -9.96 3.56 -6.60
N ALA A 170 -10.04 4.86 -6.43
CA ALA A 170 -9.25 5.78 -7.22
C ALA A 170 -8.18 6.44 -6.34
N ASP A 171 -7.00 5.85 -6.33
CA ASP A 171 -5.98 6.09 -5.33
C ASP A 171 -4.91 7.10 -5.77
N VAL A 172 -4.25 7.69 -4.78
CA VAL A 172 -3.08 8.55 -4.99
C VAL A 172 -1.89 7.96 -4.24
N LEU A 173 -0.97 7.36 -4.98
CA LEU A 173 0.15 6.59 -4.48
C LEU A 173 1.47 7.32 -4.78
N ASN A 174 2.29 7.51 -3.76
CA ASN A 174 3.57 8.20 -3.89
C ASN A 174 4.65 7.47 -3.07
N GLY A 175 5.72 7.00 -3.74
CA GLY A 175 6.89 6.43 -3.07
C GLY A 175 7.69 7.51 -2.33
N ASN A 176 8.01 8.59 -2.97
CA ASN A 176 8.87 9.72 -2.64
C ASN A 176 10.37 9.44 -2.83
N ALA A 177 11.10 8.85 -1.89
CA ALA A 177 12.54 8.75 -1.99
C ALA A 177 13.06 7.39 -1.55
N GLY A 178 13.62 6.65 -2.44
CA GLY A 178 14.09 5.28 -2.31
C GLY A 178 13.71 4.47 -3.55
N ASP A 179 14.09 3.22 -3.59
CA ASP A 179 13.73 2.32 -4.69
C ASP A 179 12.39 1.65 -4.36
N ASP A 180 11.27 2.29 -4.77
CA ASP A 180 9.93 1.96 -4.32
C ASP A 180 9.21 0.91 -5.20
N THR A 181 8.23 0.23 -4.62
CA THR A 181 7.31 -0.66 -5.35
C THR A 181 5.87 -0.18 -5.17
N ILE A 182 5.24 0.30 -6.25
CA ILE A 182 3.92 0.89 -6.23
C ILE A 182 2.95 0.07 -7.07
N LEU A 183 1.81 -0.31 -6.48
CA LEU A 183 0.78 -1.11 -7.10
C LEU A 183 -0.55 -0.35 -7.14
N GLY A 184 -1.00 0.08 -8.34
CA GLY A 184 -2.36 0.53 -8.65
C GLY A 184 -3.28 -0.63 -9.07
N ILE A 185 -2.89 -1.86 -8.73
CA ILE A 185 -3.64 -3.08 -9.02
C ILE A 185 -3.75 -3.93 -7.76
N THR A 186 -4.79 -4.74 -7.64
CA THR A 186 -4.93 -5.67 -6.53
C THR A 186 -4.06 -6.91 -6.77
N PRO A 187 -3.03 -7.17 -5.95
CA PRO A 187 -2.11 -8.29 -6.16
C PRO A 187 -2.68 -9.61 -5.60
N ASP A 188 -3.86 -10.00 -6.02
CA ASP A 188 -4.46 -11.29 -5.70
C ASP A 188 -3.93 -12.44 -6.59
N GLU A 189 -4.53 -13.66 -6.51
CA GLU A 189 -4.09 -14.80 -7.34
C GLU A 189 -4.32 -14.53 -8.84
N GLU A 190 -5.18 -13.60 -9.22
CA GLU A 190 -5.58 -13.31 -10.61
C GLU A 190 -4.98 -12.01 -11.15
N TRP A 191 -4.43 -11.14 -10.29
CA TRP A 191 -3.93 -9.81 -10.65
C TRP A 191 -5.04 -9.01 -11.33
N GLU A 192 -6.09 -8.74 -10.57
CA GLU A 192 -7.22 -7.99 -11.06
C GLU A 192 -6.98 -6.48 -10.88
N ASP A 193 -7.50 -5.71 -11.82
CA ASP A 193 -7.62 -4.29 -11.77
C ASP A 193 -9.10 -3.93 -11.62
N ASP A 194 -9.43 -2.98 -10.78
CA ASP A 194 -10.82 -2.57 -10.56
C ASP A 194 -11.35 -1.65 -11.68
N GLY A 195 -10.46 -1.19 -12.58
CA GLY A 195 -10.75 -0.31 -13.71
C GLY A 195 -11.02 1.14 -13.31
N LEU A 196 -10.70 1.52 -12.09
CA LEU A 196 -10.69 2.90 -11.63
C LEU A 196 -9.31 3.51 -11.86
N ARG A 197 -9.26 4.84 -11.84
CA ARG A 197 -8.02 5.53 -12.22
C ARG A 197 -7.20 5.88 -11.00
N ASP A 198 -6.00 5.34 -10.93
CA ASP A 198 -5.01 5.67 -9.94
C ASP A 198 -3.96 6.67 -10.44
N TYR A 199 -3.32 7.33 -9.49
CA TYR A 199 -2.17 8.20 -9.72
C TYR A 199 -0.96 7.62 -9.00
N LEU A 200 -0.02 7.05 -9.77
CA LEU A 200 1.20 6.43 -9.26
C LEU A 200 2.38 7.37 -9.53
N ASN A 201 3.14 7.67 -8.50
CA ASN A 201 4.37 8.44 -8.60
C ASN A 201 5.49 7.74 -7.83
N GLY A 202 6.56 7.30 -8.51
CA GLY A 202 7.74 6.73 -7.90
C GLY A 202 8.42 7.77 -7.02
N GLY A 203 9.13 8.69 -7.63
CA GLY A 203 9.76 9.80 -6.93
C GLY A 203 11.25 9.94 -7.23
N GLU A 204 12.12 9.82 -6.23
CA GLU A 204 13.58 9.73 -6.38
C GLU A 204 14.00 8.28 -6.15
N GLY A 205 14.62 7.61 -7.10
CA GLY A 205 15.11 6.24 -6.98
C GLY A 205 14.78 5.38 -8.19
N ASP A 206 15.19 4.11 -8.17
CA ASP A 206 14.91 3.17 -9.25
C ASP A 206 13.61 2.39 -8.91
N ASP A 207 12.45 2.91 -9.36
CA ASP A 207 11.12 2.49 -8.91
C ASP A 207 10.49 1.38 -9.76
N MET A 208 9.57 0.62 -9.16
CA MET A 208 8.78 -0.41 -9.82
C MET A 208 7.28 -0.10 -9.72
N LEU A 209 6.63 0.25 -10.86
CA LEU A 209 5.25 0.71 -10.90
C LEU A 209 4.36 -0.27 -11.67
N PHE A 210 3.37 -0.85 -10.98
CA PHE A 210 2.36 -1.74 -11.57
C PHE A 210 1.10 -0.95 -11.87
N ALA A 211 0.87 -0.68 -13.14
CA ALA A 211 -0.25 0.14 -13.59
C ALA A 211 -1.46 -0.68 -14.01
N GLY A 212 -2.63 -0.22 -13.62
CA GLY A 212 -3.95 -0.67 -14.03
C GLY A 212 -4.53 0.07 -15.23
N ALA A 213 -5.80 -0.17 -15.51
CA ALA A 213 -6.51 0.40 -16.63
C ALA A 213 -6.87 1.88 -16.39
N GLY A 214 -6.32 2.75 -17.21
CA GLY A 214 -6.59 4.20 -17.15
C GLY A 214 -5.75 4.98 -16.17
N ASP A 215 -4.81 4.35 -15.49
CA ASP A 215 -3.93 4.99 -14.52
C ASP A 215 -3.01 6.04 -15.11
N ASN A 216 -2.65 7.00 -14.28
CA ASN A 216 -1.59 7.95 -14.58
C ASN A 216 -0.33 7.57 -13.80
N VAL A 217 0.77 7.36 -14.53
CA VAL A 217 2.01 6.82 -13.97
C VAL A 217 3.17 7.74 -14.28
N ASN A 218 3.92 8.10 -13.24
CA ASN A 218 5.13 8.88 -13.30
C ASN A 218 6.23 8.13 -12.54
N GLY A 219 7.34 7.78 -13.17
CA GLY A 219 8.49 7.14 -12.52
C GLY A 219 9.20 8.13 -11.61
N GLY A 220 9.63 9.26 -12.17
CA GLY A 220 10.34 10.30 -11.45
C GLY A 220 11.82 10.40 -11.84
N GLU A 221 12.72 10.53 -10.83
CA GLU A 221 14.16 10.53 -11.03
C GLU A 221 14.72 9.11 -10.79
N GLY A 222 15.31 8.48 -11.80
CA GLY A 222 15.93 7.17 -11.65
C GLY A 222 15.77 6.30 -12.88
N ALA A 223 15.97 4.99 -12.72
CA ALA A 223 15.79 4.01 -13.76
C ALA A 223 14.60 3.11 -13.43
N ASP A 224 13.42 3.50 -13.91
CA ASP A 224 12.15 2.97 -13.48
C ASP A 224 11.66 1.77 -14.29
N ASP A 225 11.03 0.83 -13.62
CA ASP A 225 10.38 -0.33 -14.20
C ASP A 225 8.86 -0.12 -14.26
N PHE A 226 8.31 0.25 -15.46
CA PHE A 226 6.86 0.33 -15.69
C PHE A 226 6.30 -1.04 -16.07
N ILE A 227 5.41 -1.58 -15.26
CA ILE A 227 4.85 -2.92 -15.42
C ILE A 227 3.36 -2.84 -15.75
N LEU A 228 3.01 -3.34 -16.92
CA LEU A 228 1.66 -3.39 -17.45
C LEU A 228 1.24 -4.86 -17.61
N GLY A 229 -0.04 -5.13 -17.72
CA GLY A 229 -0.48 -6.51 -17.92
C GLY A 229 -1.78 -6.65 -18.69
N ASP A 230 -2.14 -7.91 -18.93
CA ASP A 230 -3.40 -8.28 -19.56
C ASP A 230 -4.63 -8.10 -18.64
N TRP A 231 -4.41 -7.63 -17.42
CA TRP A 231 -5.45 -7.10 -16.54
C TRP A 231 -6.01 -5.73 -17.02
N ILE A 232 -5.31 -5.00 -17.89
CA ILE A 232 -5.79 -3.76 -18.51
C ILE A 232 -6.77 -4.10 -19.64
N ASP A 233 -8.07 -4.05 -19.39
CA ASP A 233 -9.08 -4.43 -20.39
C ASP A 233 -10.06 -3.29 -20.75
N ASP A 234 -11.04 -2.97 -19.92
CA ASP A 234 -12.16 -2.08 -20.24
C ASP A 234 -12.00 -0.62 -19.79
N GLY A 235 -11.03 -0.30 -18.89
CA GLY A 235 -10.80 1.05 -18.33
C GLY A 235 -10.02 1.99 -19.26
N GLY A 236 -9.41 1.44 -20.30
CA GLY A 236 -8.54 2.17 -21.23
C GLY A 236 -7.06 2.03 -20.92
N PRO A 237 -6.16 2.55 -21.78
CA PRO A 237 -4.73 2.44 -21.56
C PRO A 237 -4.28 3.26 -20.35
N ALA A 238 -3.29 2.76 -19.61
CA ALA A 238 -2.55 3.57 -18.66
C ALA A 238 -1.81 4.71 -19.38
N LEU A 239 -1.59 5.84 -18.72
CA LEU A 239 -0.79 6.95 -19.23
C LEU A 239 0.54 7.01 -18.49
N ILE A 240 1.64 6.68 -19.17
CA ILE A 240 3.00 6.84 -18.65
C ILE A 240 3.51 8.21 -19.09
N GLU A 241 3.81 9.09 -18.13
CA GLU A 241 4.03 10.53 -18.40
C GLU A 241 5.49 10.89 -18.70
N ASP A 242 6.50 10.16 -18.16
CA ASP A 242 7.91 10.58 -18.12
C ASP A 242 8.93 9.53 -18.59
N TYR A 243 8.52 8.47 -19.26
CA TYR A 243 9.39 7.39 -19.72
C TYR A 243 10.64 7.86 -20.48
N ASP A 244 11.85 7.55 -19.96
CA ASP A 244 13.12 7.75 -20.63
C ASP A 244 13.72 6.40 -21.08
N ALA A 245 13.66 6.13 -22.38
CA ALA A 245 14.17 4.89 -22.99
C ALA A 245 15.68 4.62 -22.79
N SER A 246 16.44 5.57 -22.23
CA SER A 246 17.87 5.39 -21.92
C SER A 246 18.13 4.83 -20.52
N GLU A 247 17.16 4.94 -19.63
CA GLU A 247 17.25 4.58 -18.20
C GLU A 247 16.13 3.60 -17.81
N ASP A 248 14.90 3.84 -18.28
CA ASP A 248 13.72 3.09 -17.87
C ASP A 248 13.46 1.79 -18.64
N THR A 249 12.71 0.91 -18.00
CA THR A 249 12.24 -0.35 -18.57
C THR A 249 10.71 -0.35 -18.69
N LEU A 250 10.21 -0.92 -19.78
CA LEU A 250 8.79 -1.17 -19.98
C LEU A 250 8.55 -2.68 -20.10
N ALA A 251 7.80 -3.25 -19.18
CA ALA A 251 7.48 -4.67 -19.15
C ALA A 251 5.97 -4.91 -19.30
N VAL A 252 5.61 -5.97 -20.01
CA VAL A 252 4.23 -6.43 -20.16
C VAL A 252 4.12 -7.86 -19.65
N VAL A 253 3.38 -8.03 -18.57
CA VAL A 253 3.01 -9.34 -18.04
C VAL A 253 1.77 -9.84 -18.78
N TYR A 254 1.75 -11.09 -19.20
CA TYR A 254 0.64 -11.68 -19.94
C TYR A 254 0.32 -13.09 -19.46
N ASP A 255 -0.95 -13.48 -19.50
CA ASP A 255 -1.39 -14.84 -19.22
C ASP A 255 -1.01 -15.78 -20.37
N ASP A 256 0.02 -16.58 -20.15
CA ASP A 256 0.54 -17.53 -21.14
C ASP A 256 -0.35 -18.77 -21.35
N GLU A 257 -1.38 -18.97 -20.53
CA GLU A 257 -2.40 -20.02 -20.73
C GLU A 257 -3.47 -19.54 -21.73
N THR A 258 -3.93 -18.30 -21.61
CA THR A 258 -4.95 -17.70 -22.50
C THR A 258 -4.33 -17.08 -23.75
N HIS A 259 -3.12 -16.52 -23.65
CA HIS A 259 -2.36 -15.87 -24.73
C HIS A 259 -1.02 -16.57 -25.01
N PRO A 260 -1.01 -17.80 -25.56
CA PRO A 260 0.25 -18.57 -25.71
C PRO A 260 1.25 -17.98 -26.73
N ALA A 261 0.85 -16.99 -27.51
CA ALA A 261 1.67 -16.29 -28.47
C ALA A 261 1.22 -14.82 -28.63
N PRO A 262 1.40 -13.99 -27.59
CA PRO A 262 0.92 -12.62 -27.60
C PRO A 262 1.63 -11.79 -28.68
N VAL A 263 0.89 -10.88 -29.30
CA VAL A 263 1.40 -9.97 -30.33
C VAL A 263 1.43 -8.55 -29.77
N LEU A 264 2.64 -8.07 -29.49
CA LEU A 264 2.87 -6.70 -29.07
C LEU A 264 3.05 -5.81 -30.30
N THR A 265 2.37 -4.64 -30.32
CA THR A 265 2.50 -3.64 -31.37
C THR A 265 2.58 -2.23 -30.76
N VAL A 266 3.24 -1.33 -31.49
CA VAL A 266 3.32 0.09 -31.15
C VAL A 266 2.74 0.89 -32.30
N GLU A 267 1.81 1.79 -32.00
CA GLU A 267 1.21 2.70 -32.96
C GLU A 267 1.31 4.15 -32.44
N PRO A 268 1.28 5.19 -33.30
CA PRO A 268 1.17 6.57 -32.85
C PRO A 268 -0.21 6.78 -32.18
N SER A 269 -0.23 7.51 -31.05
CA SER A 269 -1.51 7.91 -30.46
C SER A 269 -2.31 8.81 -31.40
N HIS A 270 -3.62 8.57 -31.48
CA HIS A 270 -4.52 9.40 -32.29
C HIS A 270 -4.80 10.76 -31.65
N GLU A 271 -4.75 10.84 -30.34
CA GLU A 271 -5.06 12.07 -29.59
C GLU A 271 -3.81 12.93 -29.37
N ALA A 272 -2.65 12.30 -29.17
CA ALA A 272 -1.35 12.94 -28.96
C ALA A 272 -0.29 12.33 -29.90
N PRO A 273 -0.04 12.89 -31.10
CA PRO A 273 0.83 12.29 -32.10
C PRO A 273 2.30 12.11 -31.69
N ASP A 274 2.73 12.78 -30.64
CA ASP A 274 4.08 12.65 -30.05
C ASP A 274 4.17 11.48 -29.07
N ASN A 275 3.03 10.83 -28.73
CA ASN A 275 2.95 9.69 -27.84
C ASN A 275 2.92 8.37 -28.63
N ALA A 276 3.40 7.31 -28.01
CA ALA A 276 3.26 5.93 -28.50
C ALA A 276 2.11 5.23 -27.78
N LEU A 277 1.30 4.49 -28.52
CA LEU A 277 0.28 3.60 -28.01
C LEU A 277 0.81 2.16 -28.09
N LEU A 278 0.97 1.50 -26.95
CA LEU A 278 1.38 0.11 -26.82
C LEU A 278 0.14 -0.79 -26.78
N LEU A 279 0.10 -1.81 -27.62
CA LEU A 279 -1.03 -2.73 -27.72
C LEU A 279 -0.57 -4.18 -27.57
N LEU A 280 -1.34 -4.99 -26.84
CA LEU A 280 -1.22 -6.44 -26.77
C LEU A 280 -2.41 -7.07 -27.48
N ASP A 281 -2.16 -7.88 -28.52
CA ASP A 281 -3.19 -8.52 -29.35
C ASP A 281 -4.22 -7.53 -29.93
N GLY A 282 -3.80 -6.25 -30.08
CA GLY A 282 -4.62 -5.16 -30.61
C GLY A 282 -5.44 -4.42 -29.55
N LEU A 283 -5.33 -4.78 -28.27
CA LEU A 283 -5.92 -4.06 -27.16
C LEU A 283 -4.90 -3.04 -26.61
N PRO A 284 -5.28 -1.79 -26.40
CA PRO A 284 -4.37 -0.76 -25.88
C PRO A 284 -4.07 -1.00 -24.39
N LEU A 285 -2.78 -1.11 -24.05
CA LEU A 285 -2.29 -1.24 -22.68
C LEU A 285 -1.83 0.08 -22.09
N ALA A 286 -1.02 0.81 -22.83
CA ALA A 286 -0.49 2.08 -22.35
C ALA A 286 -0.34 3.12 -23.48
N GLU A 287 -0.52 4.38 -23.12
CA GLU A 287 -0.07 5.54 -23.86
C GLU A 287 1.19 6.09 -23.20
N VAL A 288 2.31 6.08 -23.92
CA VAL A 288 3.61 6.54 -23.42
C VAL A 288 3.90 7.92 -23.96
N ALA A 289 3.96 8.93 -23.10
CA ALA A 289 4.10 10.33 -23.48
C ALA A 289 5.47 10.60 -24.09
N GLY A 290 5.51 11.39 -25.16
CA GLY A 290 6.76 11.80 -25.84
C GLY A 290 7.51 10.66 -26.53
N ALA A 291 7.02 9.43 -26.54
CA ALA A 291 7.69 8.24 -27.04
C ALA A 291 7.26 7.82 -28.46
N ALA A 292 6.99 8.74 -29.38
CA ALA A 292 6.56 8.46 -30.77
C ALA A 292 7.50 7.50 -31.54
N GLY A 293 8.71 7.28 -31.03
CA GLY A 293 9.71 6.38 -31.61
C GLY A 293 9.98 5.13 -30.80
N LEU A 294 9.11 4.76 -29.86
CA LEU A 294 9.24 3.57 -29.03
C LEU A 294 9.44 2.32 -29.91
N ASP A 295 10.53 1.59 -29.64
CA ASP A 295 10.87 0.35 -30.35
C ASP A 295 10.46 -0.84 -29.48
N LEU A 296 9.78 -1.81 -30.06
CA LEU A 296 9.39 -3.06 -29.37
C LEU A 296 10.57 -3.82 -28.74
N SER A 297 11.81 -3.56 -29.19
CA SER A 297 13.00 -4.14 -28.56
C SER A 297 13.28 -3.56 -27.16
N GLN A 298 12.64 -2.47 -26.79
CA GLN A 298 12.69 -1.82 -25.47
C GLN A 298 11.61 -2.33 -24.52
N VAL A 299 10.66 -3.14 -25.00
CA VAL A 299 9.57 -3.69 -24.22
C VAL A 299 9.81 -5.16 -23.94
N THR A 300 9.76 -5.54 -22.68
CA THR A 300 9.94 -6.93 -22.22
C THR A 300 8.59 -7.62 -22.02
N LEU A 301 8.40 -8.75 -22.70
CA LEU A 301 7.22 -9.63 -22.46
C LEU A 301 7.56 -10.65 -21.39
N VAL A 302 6.73 -10.71 -20.33
CA VAL A 302 6.90 -11.60 -19.19
C VAL A 302 5.67 -12.48 -19.03
N PRO A 303 5.78 -13.82 -19.17
CA PRO A 303 4.63 -14.69 -18.93
C PRO A 303 4.27 -14.72 -17.44
N LYS A 304 2.96 -14.67 -17.11
CA LYS A 304 2.42 -14.72 -15.73
C LYS A 304 2.94 -15.95 -14.97
N SER A 305 3.10 -17.08 -15.66
CA SER A 305 3.70 -18.29 -15.08
C SER A 305 5.13 -18.11 -14.59
N ALA A 306 5.94 -17.28 -15.26
CA ALA A 306 7.31 -16.98 -14.83
C ALA A 306 7.34 -16.08 -13.60
N VAL A 307 6.42 -15.13 -13.49
CA VAL A 307 6.24 -14.29 -12.30
C VAL A 307 5.85 -15.17 -11.11
N ALA A 308 4.84 -16.02 -11.27
CA ALA A 308 4.39 -16.94 -10.22
C ALA A 308 5.48 -17.94 -9.79
N GLU A 309 6.35 -18.38 -10.71
CA GLU A 309 7.50 -19.25 -10.38
C GLU A 309 8.56 -18.48 -9.57
N ALA A 310 8.84 -17.25 -9.94
CA ALA A 310 9.77 -16.38 -9.21
C ALA A 310 9.27 -16.11 -7.78
N MET A 311 7.98 -15.82 -7.61
CA MET A 311 7.34 -15.64 -6.30
C MET A 311 7.45 -16.89 -5.42
N ARG A 312 7.17 -18.09 -5.94
CA ARG A 312 7.31 -19.35 -5.19
C ARG A 312 8.74 -19.70 -4.83
N ALA A 313 9.72 -19.23 -5.58
CA ALA A 313 11.14 -19.51 -5.31
C ALA A 313 11.71 -18.59 -4.23
N ALA A 314 11.06 -17.45 -3.95
CA ALA A 314 11.45 -16.48 -2.94
C ALA A 314 10.74 -16.66 -1.58
N ALA A 315 9.62 -17.41 -1.55
CA ALA A 315 8.90 -17.83 -0.33
C ALA A 315 9.50 -19.11 0.25
#